data_f0007ddff0e029b75cbaa6090e940ba6
#
_entry.id   f0007ddff0e029b75cbaa6090e940ba6
#
_cell.length_a   1.000
_cell.length_b   1.000
_cell.length_c   1.000
_cell.angle_alpha   90.00
_cell.angle_beta   90.00
_cell.angle_gamma   90.00
#
_symmetry.space_group_name_H-M   'P 1'
#
loop_
_entity.id
_entity.type
_entity.pdbx_description
1 polymer ?
#
loop_
_entity_poly.entity_id
_entity_poly.type
_entity_poly.pdbx_seq_one_letter_code
_entity_poly.pdbx_strand_id
1 'polypeptide(L)'
;GKELVAKQIHEKSNRNNQSFVEVNCAAIPSELIESELFGHEKGSFTSAYKQKIGKFEQATNGTLFLDEIGDMSLNAQAKVLRALQENQISRVGGNKSIKVNPRIIAATNKNLNQEIKNGNFREDLFHRLNVIPIHVPTLKDRIEDIKPLSDYFLKTICNEQGVSLKKITEDALLELKKMSWSGNIRELKNIMERLVILSDEIIDVNEIKKYVIINP
;
A
#
# COMPACT_ATOMS: atom_id res chain seq x y z
N GLY A 1 5.59 -0.99 -3.77
CA GLY A 1 6.84 -0.60 -3.10
C GLY A 1 6.65 -0.27 -1.63
N LYS A 2 5.74 0.66 -1.28
CA LYS A 2 5.51 1.10 0.11
C LYS A 2 5.18 -0.07 1.06
N GLU A 3 4.29 -0.95 0.66
CA GLU A 3 3.91 -2.15 1.43
C GLU A 3 5.10 -3.08 1.71
N LEU A 4 5.93 -3.35 0.70
CA LEU A 4 7.14 -4.18 0.89
C LEU A 4 8.12 -3.55 1.87
N VAL A 5 8.29 -2.22 1.82
CA VAL A 5 9.12 -1.48 2.79
C VAL A 5 8.53 -1.61 4.19
N ALA A 6 7.22 -1.46 4.36
CA ALA A 6 6.55 -1.62 5.66
C ALA A 6 6.72 -3.04 6.23
N LYS A 7 6.58 -4.07 5.40
CA LYS A 7 6.82 -5.48 5.79
C LYS A 7 8.27 -5.70 6.21
N GLN A 8 9.23 -5.19 5.45
CA GLN A 8 10.67 -5.29 5.81
C GLN A 8 11.01 -4.55 7.11
N ILE A 9 10.40 -3.40 7.38
CA ILE A 9 10.55 -2.68 8.64
C ILE A 9 10.02 -3.51 9.82
N HIS A 10 8.89 -4.19 9.64
CA HIS A 10 8.33 -5.07 10.65
C HIS A 10 9.22 -6.30 10.88
N GLU A 11 9.59 -7.01 9.82
CA GLU A 11 10.42 -8.23 9.88
C GLU A 11 11.79 -7.99 10.54
N LYS A 12 12.36 -6.79 10.35
CA LYS A 12 13.65 -6.42 10.96
C LYS A 12 13.50 -5.75 12.34
N SER A 13 12.33 -5.73 12.93
CA SER A 13 12.06 -5.10 14.23
C SER A 13 12.01 -6.13 15.35
N ASN A 14 12.03 -5.63 16.60
CA ASN A 14 11.81 -6.45 17.80
C ASN A 14 10.39 -7.04 17.90
N ARG A 15 9.51 -6.71 16.92
CA ARG A 15 8.13 -7.19 16.84
C ARG A 15 7.90 -8.15 15.65
N ASN A 16 8.97 -8.67 15.05
CA ASN A 16 8.90 -9.56 13.88
C ASN A 16 8.08 -10.84 14.09
N ASN A 17 8.01 -11.34 15.34
CA ASN A 17 7.22 -12.51 15.73
C ASN A 17 5.77 -12.15 16.13
N GLN A 18 5.38 -10.88 16.05
CA GLN A 18 4.05 -10.40 16.39
C GLN A 18 3.22 -10.14 15.13
N SER A 19 1.93 -9.83 15.29
CA SER A 19 1.04 -9.57 14.17
C SER A 19 1.49 -8.36 13.33
N PHE A 20 1.47 -8.50 12.01
CA PHE A 20 1.48 -7.40 11.06
C PHE A 20 0.07 -7.24 10.51
N VAL A 21 -0.60 -6.18 10.92
CA VAL A 21 -1.99 -5.90 10.52
C VAL A 21 -1.99 -4.77 9.52
N GLU A 22 -2.56 -5.02 8.36
CA GLU A 22 -2.61 -4.09 7.24
C GLU A 22 -4.00 -3.53 7.02
N VAL A 23 -4.09 -2.23 6.74
CA VAL A 23 -5.33 -1.52 6.42
C VAL A 23 -5.07 -0.60 5.25
N ASN A 24 -5.77 -0.81 4.15
CA ASN A 24 -5.82 0.15 3.05
C ASN A 24 -6.99 1.11 3.26
N CYS A 25 -6.67 2.34 3.67
CA CYS A 25 -7.68 3.35 4.01
C CYS A 25 -8.50 3.82 2.80
N ALA A 26 -7.93 3.76 1.59
CA ALA A 26 -8.64 4.13 0.36
C ALA A 26 -9.65 3.06 -0.10
N ALA A 27 -9.45 1.80 0.30
CA ALA A 27 -10.32 0.70 -0.11
C ALA A 27 -11.56 0.54 0.78
N ILE A 28 -11.63 1.24 1.93
CA ILE A 28 -12.72 1.13 2.89
C ILE A 28 -13.62 2.36 2.77
N PRO A 29 -14.94 2.18 2.58
CA PRO A 29 -15.89 3.30 2.61
C PRO A 29 -15.75 4.14 3.89
N SER A 30 -15.90 5.47 3.76
CA SER A 30 -15.71 6.42 4.87
C SER A 30 -16.57 6.11 6.11
N GLU A 31 -17.77 5.59 5.91
CA GLU A 31 -18.71 5.21 6.95
C GLU A 31 -18.29 3.97 7.73
N LEU A 32 -17.47 3.11 7.10
CA LEU A 32 -17.03 1.83 7.69
C LEU A 32 -15.63 1.89 8.28
N ILE A 33 -14.82 2.90 7.92
CA ILE A 33 -13.41 2.98 8.31
C ILE A 33 -13.23 2.97 9.83
N GLU A 34 -14.10 3.65 10.57
CA GLU A 34 -14.06 3.68 12.04
C GLU A 34 -14.35 2.30 12.62
N SER A 35 -15.36 1.60 12.10
CA SER A 35 -15.71 0.25 12.53
C SER A 35 -14.60 -0.76 12.21
N GLU A 36 -13.92 -0.62 11.07
CA GLU A 36 -12.77 -1.46 10.72
C GLU A 36 -11.57 -1.20 11.64
N LEU A 37 -11.25 0.06 11.88
CA LEU A 37 -10.07 0.42 12.69
C LEU A 37 -10.27 0.11 14.18
N PHE A 38 -11.42 0.50 14.75
CA PHE A 38 -11.66 0.46 16.19
C PHE A 38 -12.57 -0.67 16.64
N GLY A 39 -13.25 -1.36 15.70
CA GLY A 39 -14.26 -2.36 16.01
C GLY A 39 -15.61 -1.73 16.38
N HIS A 40 -16.59 -2.57 16.59
CA HIS A 40 -17.93 -2.14 17.03
C HIS A 40 -18.57 -3.13 17.99
N GLU A 41 -19.46 -2.63 18.84
CA GLU A 41 -20.31 -3.43 19.69
C GLU A 41 -21.56 -3.88 18.92
N LYS A 42 -22.16 -4.99 19.35
CA LYS A 42 -23.43 -5.45 18.80
C LYS A 42 -24.51 -4.38 18.92
N GLY A 43 -25.21 -4.09 17.82
CA GLY A 43 -26.30 -3.10 17.80
C GLY A 43 -25.87 -1.64 17.66
N SER A 44 -24.58 -1.36 17.43
CA SER A 44 -24.08 0.02 17.28
C SER A 44 -24.56 0.73 16.00
N PHE A 45 -24.99 -0.03 15.00
CA PHE A 45 -25.64 0.44 13.76
C PHE A 45 -26.51 -0.69 13.17
N THR A 46 -27.34 -0.40 12.19
CA THR A 46 -28.38 -1.32 11.66
C THR A 46 -27.86 -2.69 11.23
N SER A 47 -26.63 -2.79 10.71
CA SER A 47 -25.99 -4.04 10.28
C SER A 47 -25.00 -4.63 11.31
N ALA A 48 -24.90 -4.07 12.51
CA ALA A 48 -24.02 -4.57 13.57
C ALA A 48 -24.63 -5.75 14.35
N TYR A 49 -24.86 -6.88 13.67
CA TYR A 49 -25.46 -8.08 14.28
C TYR A 49 -24.60 -8.76 15.35
N LYS A 50 -23.28 -8.60 15.26
CA LYS A 50 -22.29 -9.18 16.19
C LYS A 50 -21.24 -8.12 16.54
N GLN A 51 -20.59 -8.30 17.69
CA GLN A 51 -19.41 -7.55 18.05
C GLN A 51 -18.25 -7.86 17.08
N LYS A 52 -17.47 -6.84 16.69
CA LYS A 52 -16.28 -6.99 15.86
C LYS A 52 -15.05 -6.36 16.50
N ILE A 53 -13.96 -7.09 16.55
CA ILE A 53 -12.64 -6.60 17.00
C ILE A 53 -12.03 -5.74 15.89
N GLY A 54 -11.57 -4.53 16.23
CA GLY A 54 -10.94 -3.59 15.30
C GLY A 54 -9.46 -3.88 15.04
N LYS A 55 -8.93 -3.27 13.98
CA LYS A 55 -7.53 -3.43 13.56
C LYS A 55 -6.51 -2.96 14.59
N PHE A 56 -6.80 -1.90 15.34
CA PHE A 56 -5.96 -1.46 16.46
C PHE A 56 -5.81 -2.52 17.55
N GLU A 57 -6.89 -3.18 17.88
CA GLU A 57 -6.91 -4.28 18.86
C GLU A 57 -6.13 -5.49 18.35
N GLN A 58 -6.35 -5.89 17.06
CA GLN A 58 -5.65 -6.99 16.39
C GLN A 58 -4.14 -6.76 16.32
N ALA A 59 -3.71 -5.51 16.17
CA ALA A 59 -2.31 -5.13 16.06
C ALA A 59 -1.64 -4.88 17.42
N THR A 60 -2.33 -5.12 18.54
CA THR A 60 -1.75 -4.91 19.87
C THR A 60 -0.46 -5.71 20.05
N ASN A 61 0.60 -5.03 20.51
CA ASN A 61 1.99 -5.52 20.59
C ASN A 61 2.66 -5.84 19.24
N GLY A 62 1.94 -5.79 18.14
CA GLY A 62 2.43 -5.99 16.77
C GLY A 62 2.66 -4.66 16.03
N THR A 63 2.44 -4.68 14.73
CA THR A 63 2.55 -3.51 13.85
C THR A 63 1.23 -3.29 13.11
N LEU A 64 0.73 -2.06 13.12
CA LEU A 64 -0.40 -1.62 12.30
C LEU A 64 0.14 -0.79 11.14
N PHE A 65 -0.05 -1.27 9.92
CA PHE A 65 0.28 -0.56 8.70
C PHE A 65 -0.97 0.10 8.12
N LEU A 66 -0.96 1.43 8.06
CA LEU A 66 -2.03 2.25 7.50
C LEU A 66 -1.60 2.70 6.10
N ASP A 67 -2.05 2.01 5.07
CA ASP A 67 -1.76 2.40 3.69
C ASP A 67 -2.79 3.42 3.20
N GLU A 68 -2.33 4.36 2.38
CA GLU A 68 -3.09 5.49 1.84
C GLU A 68 -3.83 6.30 2.93
N ILE A 69 -3.10 6.63 4.02
CA ILE A 69 -3.67 7.36 5.17
C ILE A 69 -4.22 8.73 4.79
N GLY A 70 -3.72 9.34 3.71
CA GLY A 70 -4.23 10.60 3.16
C GLY A 70 -5.65 10.55 2.61
N ASP A 71 -6.25 9.35 2.47
CA ASP A 71 -7.64 9.14 2.03
C ASP A 71 -8.62 8.94 3.19
N MET A 72 -8.10 8.95 4.43
CA MET A 72 -8.93 8.77 5.62
C MET A 72 -9.79 10.01 5.90
N SER A 73 -11.05 9.80 6.31
CA SER A 73 -11.95 10.90 6.72
C SER A 73 -11.42 11.64 7.95
N LEU A 74 -11.71 12.94 8.07
CA LEU A 74 -11.28 13.77 9.21
C LEU A 74 -11.72 13.21 10.58
N ASN A 75 -12.91 12.61 10.64
CA ASN A 75 -13.40 11.97 11.86
C ASN A 75 -12.55 10.76 12.26
N ALA A 76 -12.22 9.91 11.29
CA ALA A 76 -11.34 8.77 11.53
C ALA A 76 -9.92 9.22 11.91
N GLN A 77 -9.39 10.27 11.26
CA GLN A 77 -8.09 10.87 11.61
C GLN A 77 -8.07 11.34 13.08
N ALA A 78 -9.13 12.01 13.55
CA ALA A 78 -9.22 12.47 14.96
C ALA A 78 -9.19 11.29 15.94
N LYS A 79 -9.90 10.20 15.64
CA LYS A 79 -9.90 8.99 16.48
C LYS A 79 -8.56 8.26 16.44
N VAL A 80 -7.90 8.19 15.27
CA VAL A 80 -6.54 7.64 15.15
C VAL A 80 -5.56 8.45 16.00
N LEU A 81 -5.59 9.78 15.91
CA LEU A 81 -4.75 10.65 16.74
C LEU A 81 -4.94 10.36 18.23
N ARG A 82 -6.19 10.29 18.68
CA ARG A 82 -6.51 9.99 20.07
C ARG A 82 -5.97 8.61 20.50
N ALA A 83 -6.14 7.59 19.67
CA ALA A 83 -5.60 6.26 19.92
C ALA A 83 -4.07 6.25 20.05
N LEU A 84 -3.37 7.08 19.25
CA LEU A 84 -1.91 7.23 19.29
C LEU A 84 -1.40 8.02 20.50
N GLN A 85 -2.22 8.93 21.04
CA GLN A 85 -1.86 9.75 22.20
C GLN A 85 -2.12 9.01 23.52
N GLU A 86 -3.29 8.37 23.62
CA GLU A 86 -3.77 7.76 24.85
C GLU A 86 -3.39 6.27 24.99
N ASN A 87 -2.92 5.62 23.91
CA ASN A 87 -2.70 4.17 23.80
C ASN A 87 -3.96 3.36 24.21
N GLN A 88 -5.12 3.91 23.91
CA GLN A 88 -6.43 3.35 24.21
C GLN A 88 -7.41 3.65 23.07
N ILE A 89 -8.37 2.74 22.91
CA ILE A 89 -9.46 2.90 21.96
C ILE A 89 -10.79 2.56 22.64
N SER A 90 -11.90 3.03 22.03
CA SER A 90 -13.24 2.54 22.31
C SER A 90 -13.88 2.04 21.02
N ARG A 91 -14.60 0.93 21.09
CA ARG A 91 -15.35 0.43 19.92
C ARG A 91 -16.53 1.35 19.61
N VAL A 92 -16.93 1.38 18.35
CA VAL A 92 -18.11 2.12 17.92
C VAL A 92 -19.34 1.61 18.69
N GLY A 93 -20.10 2.51 19.31
CA GLY A 93 -21.25 2.18 20.17
C GLY A 93 -20.89 1.63 21.55
N GLY A 94 -19.60 1.57 21.91
CA GLY A 94 -19.14 1.12 23.22
C GLY A 94 -18.46 2.23 24.03
N ASN A 95 -18.52 2.13 25.37
CA ASN A 95 -17.86 3.07 26.30
C ASN A 95 -16.65 2.46 26.99
N LYS A 96 -16.36 1.17 26.72
CA LYS A 96 -15.22 0.48 27.36
C LYS A 96 -13.92 0.93 26.73
N SER A 97 -12.99 1.43 27.55
CA SER A 97 -11.62 1.72 27.12
C SER A 97 -10.82 0.43 27.02
N ILE A 98 -10.15 0.23 25.88
CA ILE A 98 -9.33 -0.94 25.55
C ILE A 98 -7.91 -0.45 25.34
N LYS A 99 -6.96 -0.93 26.13
CA LYS A 99 -5.53 -0.62 25.95
C LYS A 99 -5.00 -1.29 24.69
N VAL A 100 -4.29 -0.51 23.85
CA VAL A 100 -3.65 -0.96 22.62
C VAL A 100 -2.23 -0.40 22.54
N ASN A 101 -1.31 -1.14 21.97
CA ASN A 101 0.08 -0.70 21.82
C ASN A 101 0.68 -1.17 20.48
N PRO A 102 0.06 -0.83 19.34
CA PRO A 102 0.65 -1.15 18.04
C PRO A 102 1.82 -0.22 17.71
N ARG A 103 2.84 -0.75 17.03
CA ARG A 103 3.77 0.09 16.28
C ARG A 103 3.06 0.55 15.01
N ILE A 104 3.07 1.85 14.74
CA ILE A 104 2.42 2.41 13.54
C ILE A 104 3.43 2.60 12.42
N ILE A 105 3.06 2.15 11.23
CA ILE A 105 3.68 2.52 9.97
C ILE A 105 2.56 3.10 9.11
N ALA A 106 2.75 4.31 8.58
CA ALA A 106 1.78 4.95 7.71
C ALA A 106 2.39 5.20 6.33
N ALA A 107 1.60 5.05 5.28
CA ALA A 107 2.01 5.34 3.92
C ALA A 107 0.94 6.14 3.18
N THR A 108 1.36 6.97 2.24
CA THR A 108 0.46 7.71 1.34
C THR A 108 1.17 8.04 0.03
N ASN A 109 0.41 8.24 -1.02
CA ASN A 109 0.86 8.82 -2.29
C ASN A 109 0.58 10.33 -2.37
N LYS A 110 -0.18 10.89 -1.42
CA LYS A 110 -0.55 12.30 -1.39
C LYS A 110 0.53 13.16 -0.75
N ASN A 111 0.58 14.43 -1.16
CA ASN A 111 1.35 15.45 -0.46
C ASN A 111 0.55 15.93 0.75
N LEU A 112 0.86 15.38 1.94
CA LEU A 112 0.12 15.70 3.17
C LEU A 112 0.17 17.18 3.53
N ASN A 113 1.26 17.91 3.24
CA ASN A 113 1.30 19.36 3.46
C ASN A 113 0.27 20.11 2.61
N GLN A 114 0.02 19.64 1.38
CA GLN A 114 -1.03 20.21 0.55
C GLN A 114 -2.41 19.83 1.05
N GLU A 115 -2.60 18.56 1.49
CA GLU A 115 -3.87 18.10 2.07
C GLU A 115 -4.23 18.84 3.37
N ILE A 116 -3.23 19.21 4.20
CA ILE A 116 -3.42 20.05 5.39
C ILE A 116 -3.92 21.45 4.98
N LYS A 117 -3.27 22.08 4.00
CA LYS A 117 -3.71 23.40 3.49
C LYS A 117 -5.13 23.37 2.92
N ASN A 118 -5.51 22.27 2.29
CA ASN A 118 -6.84 22.06 1.73
C ASN A 118 -7.89 21.67 2.79
N GLY A 119 -7.49 21.47 4.05
CA GLY A 119 -8.38 21.04 5.13
C GLY A 119 -8.80 19.55 5.07
N ASN A 120 -8.13 18.72 4.27
CA ASN A 120 -8.42 17.30 4.11
C ASN A 120 -7.62 16.40 5.06
N PHE A 121 -6.55 16.93 5.64
CA PHE A 121 -5.72 16.19 6.60
C PHE A 121 -5.40 17.07 7.83
N ARG A 122 -5.45 16.46 9.00
CA ARG A 122 -5.20 17.17 10.26
C ARG A 122 -3.70 17.34 10.51
N GLU A 123 -3.30 18.55 10.81
CA GLU A 123 -1.90 18.90 11.09
C GLU A 123 -1.37 18.21 12.36
N ASP A 124 -2.22 18.07 13.40
CA ASP A 124 -1.85 17.38 14.64
C ASP A 124 -1.55 15.89 14.43
N LEU A 125 -2.32 15.20 13.59
CA LEU A 125 -2.06 13.82 13.20
C LEU A 125 -0.78 13.71 12.37
N PHE A 126 -0.56 14.64 11.43
CA PHE A 126 0.66 14.67 10.63
C PHE A 126 1.90 14.72 11.53
N HIS A 127 1.96 15.64 12.49
CA HIS A 127 3.09 15.74 13.41
C HIS A 127 3.29 14.49 14.29
N ARG A 128 2.21 13.80 14.62
CA ARG A 128 2.28 12.55 15.40
C ARG A 128 2.84 11.38 14.60
N LEU A 129 2.58 11.34 13.29
CA LEU A 129 3.02 10.27 12.40
C LEU A 129 4.39 10.54 11.77
N ASN A 130 4.70 11.79 11.46
CA ASN A 130 5.90 12.19 10.71
C ASN A 130 7.15 12.28 11.59
N VAL A 131 7.44 11.20 12.33
CA VAL A 131 8.63 11.11 13.21
C VAL A 131 9.86 10.70 12.41
N ILE A 132 9.73 9.67 11.56
CA ILE A 132 10.81 9.16 10.70
C ILE A 132 10.24 9.03 9.27
N PRO A 133 10.38 10.05 8.43
CA PRO A 133 9.93 9.97 7.05
C PRO A 133 10.86 9.09 6.21
N ILE A 134 10.26 8.20 5.41
CA ILE A 134 10.97 7.35 4.46
C ILE A 134 10.43 7.65 3.06
N HIS A 135 11.28 8.17 2.20
CA HIS A 135 10.94 8.39 0.81
C HIS A 135 11.19 7.13 -0.02
N VAL A 136 10.15 6.63 -0.67
CA VAL A 136 10.24 5.50 -1.60
C VAL A 136 10.30 6.07 -3.02
N PRO A 137 11.44 5.95 -3.73
CA PRO A 137 11.59 6.53 -5.06
C PRO A 137 10.65 5.85 -6.07
N THR A 138 10.21 6.61 -7.07
CA THR A 138 9.43 6.09 -8.20
C THR A 138 10.30 5.23 -9.11
N LEU A 139 9.70 4.44 -9.99
CA LEU A 139 10.48 3.63 -10.95
C LEU A 139 11.27 4.53 -11.92
N LYS A 140 10.74 5.71 -12.23
CA LYS A 140 11.42 6.73 -13.04
C LYS A 140 12.71 7.23 -12.39
N ASP A 141 12.77 7.32 -11.06
CA ASP A 141 13.95 7.77 -10.32
C ASP A 141 15.02 6.67 -10.18
N ARG A 142 14.71 5.43 -10.58
CA ARG A 142 15.57 4.25 -10.51
C ARG A 142 15.42 3.37 -11.75
N ILE A 143 15.58 3.99 -12.91
CA ILE A 143 15.41 3.34 -14.23
C ILE A 143 16.31 2.12 -14.40
N GLU A 144 17.43 2.02 -13.68
CA GLU A 144 18.32 0.86 -13.74
C GLU A 144 17.67 -0.40 -13.14
N ASP A 145 16.66 -0.25 -12.28
CA ASP A 145 15.89 -1.37 -11.73
C ASP A 145 14.94 -2.01 -12.77
N ILE A 146 14.71 -1.35 -13.92
CA ILE A 146 13.80 -1.87 -14.97
C ILE A 146 14.28 -3.23 -15.47
N LYS A 147 15.57 -3.39 -15.75
CA LYS A 147 16.10 -4.67 -16.23
C LYS A 147 15.93 -5.80 -15.21
N PRO A 148 16.46 -5.71 -13.99
CA PRO A 148 16.31 -6.79 -13.01
C PRO A 148 14.85 -7.06 -12.63
N LEU A 149 13.99 -6.04 -12.62
CA LEU A 149 12.55 -6.23 -12.37
C LEU A 149 11.86 -6.91 -13.56
N SER A 150 12.22 -6.56 -14.79
CA SER A 150 11.68 -7.22 -16.00
C SER A 150 12.06 -8.70 -16.02
N ASP A 151 13.34 -9.02 -15.78
CA ASP A 151 13.83 -10.40 -15.71
C ASP A 151 13.10 -11.21 -14.61
N TYR A 152 12.90 -10.61 -13.45
CA TYR A 152 12.16 -11.21 -12.34
C TYR A 152 10.69 -11.48 -12.73
N PHE A 153 10.00 -10.50 -13.32
CA PHE A 153 8.61 -10.66 -13.72
C PHE A 153 8.44 -11.66 -14.85
N LEU A 154 9.30 -11.63 -15.88
CA LEU A 154 9.27 -12.63 -16.96
C LEU A 154 9.40 -14.04 -16.39
N LYS A 155 10.38 -14.27 -15.51
CA LYS A 155 10.56 -15.58 -14.87
C LYS A 155 9.35 -16.01 -14.07
N THR A 156 8.80 -15.10 -13.24
CA THR A 156 7.66 -15.40 -12.36
C THR A 156 6.41 -15.70 -13.19
N ILE A 157 6.08 -14.82 -14.15
CA ILE A 157 4.86 -14.94 -14.96
C ILE A 157 4.93 -16.14 -15.88
N CYS A 158 6.07 -16.41 -16.55
CA CYS A 158 6.22 -17.59 -17.38
C CYS A 158 6.03 -18.89 -16.57
N ASN A 159 6.59 -18.95 -15.36
CA ASN A 159 6.38 -20.09 -14.46
C ASN A 159 4.91 -20.23 -14.05
N GLU A 160 4.22 -19.15 -13.67
CA GLU A 160 2.81 -19.15 -13.29
C GLU A 160 1.89 -19.59 -14.43
N GLN A 161 2.24 -19.22 -15.68
CA GLN A 161 1.47 -19.59 -16.87
C GLN A 161 1.86 -20.93 -17.50
N GLY A 162 2.93 -21.57 -17.01
CA GLY A 162 3.42 -22.86 -17.55
C GLY A 162 4.00 -22.76 -18.96
N VAL A 163 4.53 -21.57 -19.35
CA VAL A 163 5.15 -21.35 -20.67
C VAL A 163 6.67 -21.25 -20.55
N SER A 164 7.37 -21.48 -21.68
CA SER A 164 8.81 -21.33 -21.75
C SER A 164 9.25 -19.91 -21.37
N LEU A 165 10.40 -19.81 -20.69
CA LEU A 165 10.96 -18.51 -20.31
C LEU A 165 11.28 -17.67 -21.55
N LYS A 166 10.63 -16.53 -21.67
CA LYS A 166 10.87 -15.57 -22.74
C LYS A 166 12.08 -14.70 -22.44
N LYS A 167 12.73 -14.24 -23.50
CA LYS A 167 13.90 -13.35 -23.42
C LYS A 167 13.53 -11.97 -23.94
N ILE A 168 13.97 -10.93 -23.23
CA ILE A 168 13.83 -9.54 -23.67
C ILE A 168 15.18 -9.05 -24.20
N THR A 169 15.19 -8.37 -25.35
CA THR A 169 16.41 -7.81 -25.94
C THR A 169 16.86 -6.54 -25.25
N GLU A 170 18.14 -6.21 -25.31
CA GLU A 170 18.67 -4.97 -24.73
C GLU A 170 18.03 -3.72 -25.36
N ASP A 171 17.77 -3.73 -26.66
CA ASP A 171 17.10 -2.63 -27.35
C ASP A 171 15.64 -2.45 -26.87
N ALA A 172 14.92 -3.53 -26.61
CA ALA A 172 13.59 -3.49 -26.02
C ALA A 172 13.62 -2.92 -24.59
N LEU A 173 14.61 -3.28 -23.79
CA LEU A 173 14.83 -2.70 -22.46
C LEU A 173 15.14 -1.21 -22.52
N LEU A 174 15.90 -0.75 -23.52
CA LEU A 174 16.15 0.68 -23.73
C LEU A 174 14.87 1.45 -24.05
N GLU A 175 13.94 0.89 -24.82
CA GLU A 175 12.63 1.51 -25.06
C GLU A 175 11.80 1.59 -23.77
N LEU A 176 11.78 0.52 -22.96
CA LEU A 176 11.10 0.55 -21.66
C LEU A 176 11.68 1.62 -20.73
N LYS A 177 12.99 1.84 -20.72
CA LYS A 177 13.65 2.88 -19.91
C LYS A 177 13.21 4.31 -20.28
N LYS A 178 12.72 4.55 -21.49
CA LYS A 178 12.24 5.87 -21.95
C LYS A 178 10.82 6.19 -21.47
N MET A 179 10.08 5.23 -20.96
CA MET A 179 8.69 5.42 -20.55
C MET A 179 8.55 6.24 -19.27
N SER A 180 7.40 6.87 -19.08
CA SER A 180 7.12 7.75 -17.93
C SER A 180 6.91 7.03 -16.61
N TRP A 181 6.46 5.77 -16.66
CA TRP A 181 6.22 4.89 -15.52
C TRP A 181 5.28 5.48 -14.45
N SER A 182 4.17 6.09 -14.86
CA SER A 182 3.19 6.69 -13.97
C SER A 182 2.58 5.68 -12.98
N GLY A 183 2.34 4.43 -13.42
CA GLY A 183 1.89 3.31 -12.59
C GLY A 183 3.02 2.54 -11.89
N ASN A 184 4.28 3.02 -12.04
CA ASN A 184 5.45 2.45 -11.37
C ASN A 184 5.63 0.94 -11.62
N ILE A 185 5.97 0.17 -10.56
CA ILE A 185 6.22 -1.28 -10.64
C ILE A 185 4.96 -2.05 -11.04
N ARG A 186 3.76 -1.56 -10.68
CA ARG A 186 2.50 -2.20 -11.11
C ARG A 186 2.33 -2.13 -12.62
N GLU A 187 2.63 -1.00 -13.20
CA GLU A 187 2.60 -0.80 -14.66
C GLU A 187 3.63 -1.71 -15.35
N LEU A 188 4.86 -1.77 -14.83
CA LEU A 188 5.88 -2.66 -15.38
C LEU A 188 5.45 -4.13 -15.32
N LYS A 189 4.89 -4.60 -14.18
CA LYS A 189 4.38 -5.96 -14.06
C LYS A 189 3.29 -6.25 -15.10
N ASN A 190 2.32 -5.35 -15.26
CA ASN A 190 1.22 -5.52 -16.23
C ASN A 190 1.74 -5.55 -17.67
N ILE A 191 2.76 -4.74 -17.97
CA ILE A 191 3.42 -4.76 -19.29
C ILE A 191 4.12 -6.09 -19.50
N MET A 192 4.87 -6.61 -18.53
CA MET A 192 5.53 -7.91 -18.64
C MET A 192 4.51 -9.04 -18.82
N GLU A 193 3.40 -9.01 -18.10
CA GLU A 193 2.33 -9.98 -18.25
C GLU A 193 1.72 -9.95 -19.66
N ARG A 194 1.43 -8.77 -20.18
CA ARG A 194 0.95 -8.58 -21.57
C ARG A 194 1.94 -9.11 -22.59
N LEU A 195 3.23 -8.83 -22.43
CA LEU A 195 4.27 -9.31 -23.33
C LEU A 195 4.43 -10.83 -23.25
N VAL A 196 4.30 -11.45 -22.07
CA VAL A 196 4.32 -12.92 -21.96
C VAL A 196 3.14 -13.54 -22.70
N ILE A 197 1.98 -12.93 -22.71
CA ILE A 197 0.79 -13.45 -23.40
C ILE A 197 0.87 -13.27 -24.91
N LEU A 198 1.32 -12.11 -25.38
CA LEU A 198 1.15 -11.69 -26.78
C LEU A 198 2.40 -11.85 -27.65
N SER A 199 3.60 -11.95 -27.08
CA SER A 199 4.84 -12.09 -27.84
C SER A 199 5.24 -13.55 -27.99
N ASP A 200 6.14 -13.83 -28.95
CA ASP A 200 6.80 -15.10 -29.11
C ASP A 200 7.93 -15.31 -28.07
N GLU A 201 8.91 -16.18 -28.33
CA GLU A 201 10.01 -16.47 -27.39
C GLU A 201 10.92 -15.28 -27.10
N ILE A 202 11.04 -14.36 -28.07
CA ILE A 202 11.91 -13.17 -27.99
C ILE A 202 11.06 -11.91 -28.02
N ILE A 203 11.19 -11.10 -26.99
CA ILE A 203 10.55 -9.78 -26.88
C ILE A 203 11.54 -8.73 -27.41
N ASP A 204 11.31 -8.24 -28.61
CA ASP A 204 12.14 -7.21 -29.26
C ASP A 204 11.45 -5.82 -29.21
N VAL A 205 12.07 -4.84 -29.85
CA VAL A 205 11.55 -3.46 -29.96
C VAL A 205 10.19 -3.40 -30.67
N ASN A 206 9.95 -4.29 -31.66
CA ASN A 206 8.69 -4.28 -32.40
C ASN A 206 7.54 -4.73 -31.49
N GLU A 207 7.79 -5.73 -30.64
CA GLU A 207 6.84 -6.21 -29.64
C GLU A 207 6.50 -5.08 -28.64
N ILE A 208 7.50 -4.31 -28.16
CA ILE A 208 7.27 -3.15 -27.31
C ILE A 208 6.42 -2.10 -28.02
N LYS A 209 6.75 -1.74 -29.26
CA LYS A 209 5.96 -0.75 -30.03
C LYS A 209 4.54 -1.22 -30.27
N LYS A 210 4.34 -2.51 -30.54
CA LYS A 210 3.03 -3.08 -30.88
C LYS A 210 2.11 -3.24 -29.67
N TYR A 211 2.65 -3.66 -28.52
CA TYR A 211 1.84 -4.07 -27.38
C TYR A 211 1.93 -3.15 -26.15
N VAL A 212 2.93 -2.28 -26.10
CA VAL A 212 3.16 -1.40 -24.95
C VAL A 212 2.93 0.06 -25.31
N ILE A 213 3.54 0.55 -26.39
CA ILE A 213 3.37 1.92 -26.87
C ILE A 213 2.14 1.94 -27.78
N ILE A 214 0.96 1.79 -27.19
CA ILE A 214 -0.29 2.05 -27.91
C ILE A 214 -0.40 3.58 -27.98
N ASN A 215 -0.09 4.15 -29.14
CA ASN A 215 -0.49 5.52 -29.43
C ASN A 215 -2.03 5.57 -29.38
N PRO A 216 -2.63 6.47 -28.55
CA PRO A 216 -4.07 6.68 -28.53
C PRO A 216 -4.58 7.24 -29.83
#